data_4c31e6a26b84ba73db2b4933f771b6e9
#
_entry.id   4c31e6a26b84ba73db2b4933f771b6e9
#
_cell.length_a   1.000
_cell.length_b   1.000
_cell.length_c   1.000
_cell.angle_alpha   90.00
_cell.angle_beta   90.00
_cell.angle_gamma   90.00
#
_symmetry.space_group_name_H-M   'P 1'
#
loop_
_entity.id
_entity.type
_entity.pdbx_description
1 polymer ?
#
loop_
_entity_poly.entity_id
_entity_poly.type
_entity_poly.pdbx_seq_one_letter_code
_entity_poly.pdbx_strand_id
1 'polypeptide(L)'
;MEQRADDQTAQRIDFLKKTFLEYYKGHAKSLKPPSAMNQREFGFLLFREKIMVRHKAFQELTSFAELLLSLTPSDVYYSTAYYKRPELDMDQKGWLGSDLVFDVDADHIETPCKETHDMWICSNCKETRRGKKPAKCTKCGHEKIDEKAWLCDRCLFAAKEEMLKLRDFLIGDFGINHNEMHMFFSGHRGYHLHVTSESLRKMDDSQRKEIVDYLLALGLDPYEQGLYQGPSDVYADTKHSLIIGPQMTDPGWRGRLARGVFEVITKLDQSQLLALGFSKGAAAQVLRERETIERDWSEKILWSYFQDRWKITDEIWRNVLSQAVTLTALPARIDTVVTTDIHRLIRMPDTLNGKTGLKATMLGLDQLEEFDPFDQPIAFQGKQSVFVKEAPEIRIREQKFGPFNNEKIELPLSGAVLLIAKGVAVPVN
;
A
#
# COMPACT_ATOMS: atom_id res chain seq x y z
N MET A 1 20.28 -14.87 -30.87
CA MET A 1 19.97 -13.89 -29.79
C MET A 1 19.02 -14.49 -28.75
N GLU A 2 17.98 -15.22 -29.16
CA GLU A 2 17.05 -15.92 -28.24
C GLU A 2 17.75 -16.91 -27.30
N GLN A 3 18.61 -17.77 -27.81
CA GLN A 3 19.32 -18.79 -27.02
C GLN A 3 20.20 -18.18 -25.90
N ARG A 4 20.85 -17.02 -26.13
CA ARG A 4 21.60 -16.29 -25.11
C ARG A 4 20.70 -15.65 -24.03
N ALA A 5 19.50 -15.22 -24.41
CA ALA A 5 18.51 -14.65 -23.48
C ALA A 5 17.93 -15.74 -22.54
N ASP A 6 17.70 -16.94 -23.08
CA ASP A 6 17.24 -18.09 -22.31
C ASP A 6 18.32 -18.59 -21.33
N ASP A 7 19.57 -18.67 -21.75
CA ASP A 7 20.70 -19.04 -20.90
C ASP A 7 20.88 -18.05 -19.72
N GLN A 8 20.80 -16.75 -19.98
CA GLN A 8 20.87 -15.73 -18.92
C GLN A 8 19.68 -15.81 -17.95
N THR A 9 18.51 -16.16 -18.45
CA THR A 9 17.32 -16.35 -17.61
C THR A 9 17.47 -17.57 -16.73
N ALA A 10 17.95 -18.67 -17.26
CA ALA A 10 18.24 -19.88 -16.48
C ALA A 10 19.30 -19.61 -15.40
N GLN A 11 20.40 -18.94 -15.74
CA GLN A 11 21.47 -18.55 -14.80
C GLN A 11 20.92 -17.68 -13.64
N ARG A 12 20.08 -16.69 -13.93
CA ARG A 12 19.42 -15.86 -12.92
C ARG A 12 18.55 -16.69 -11.98
N ILE A 13 17.69 -17.55 -12.53
CA ILE A 13 16.81 -18.39 -11.75
C ILE A 13 17.58 -19.35 -10.85
N ASP A 14 18.61 -19.99 -11.36
CA ASP A 14 19.43 -20.94 -10.60
C ASP A 14 20.18 -20.23 -9.46
N PHE A 15 20.73 -19.04 -9.71
CA PHE A 15 21.33 -18.21 -8.68
C PHE A 15 20.32 -17.83 -7.58
N LEU A 16 19.16 -17.31 -7.96
CA LEU A 16 18.12 -16.92 -7.00
C LEU A 16 17.63 -18.11 -6.18
N LYS A 17 17.37 -19.25 -6.85
CA LYS A 17 16.92 -20.47 -6.17
C LYS A 17 17.96 -20.97 -5.17
N LYS A 18 19.26 -20.99 -5.54
CA LYS A 18 20.34 -21.36 -4.63
C LYS A 18 20.40 -20.41 -3.43
N THR A 19 20.33 -19.11 -3.66
CA THR A 19 20.42 -18.09 -2.60
C THR A 19 19.22 -18.15 -1.65
N PHE A 20 18.01 -18.37 -2.17
CA PHE A 20 16.79 -18.54 -1.36
C PHE A 20 16.84 -19.85 -0.55
N LEU A 21 17.36 -20.93 -1.14
CA LEU A 21 17.55 -22.20 -0.42
C LEU A 21 18.46 -22.03 0.80
N GLU A 22 19.59 -21.32 0.65
CA GLU A 22 20.48 -21.06 1.77
C GLU A 22 19.79 -20.25 2.89
N TYR A 23 18.98 -19.26 2.53
CA TYR A 23 18.15 -18.54 3.51
C TYR A 23 17.20 -19.48 4.24
N TYR A 24 16.42 -20.29 3.50
CA TYR A 24 15.42 -21.19 4.09
C TYR A 24 16.06 -22.30 4.91
N LYS A 25 17.26 -22.82 4.57
CA LYS A 25 17.99 -23.78 5.42
C LYS A 25 18.25 -23.25 6.83
N GLY A 26 18.57 -21.96 6.94
CA GLY A 26 18.80 -21.31 8.23
C GLY A 26 17.53 -20.90 8.99
N HIS A 27 16.41 -20.67 8.28
CA HIS A 27 15.25 -19.97 8.86
C HIS A 27 13.94 -20.77 8.82
N ALA A 28 13.78 -21.81 7.99
CA ALA A 28 12.50 -22.50 7.80
C ALA A 28 11.86 -23.03 9.09
N LYS A 29 12.67 -23.48 10.04
CA LYS A 29 12.20 -24.02 11.33
C LYS A 29 11.86 -22.93 12.37
N SER A 30 12.25 -21.69 12.12
CA SER A 30 11.99 -20.53 13.01
C SER A 30 10.96 -19.57 12.45
N LEU A 31 10.38 -19.86 11.28
CA LEU A 31 9.29 -19.07 10.71
C LEU A 31 8.10 -19.07 11.67
N LYS A 32 7.41 -17.94 11.74
CA LYS A 32 6.17 -17.81 12.50
C LYS A 32 4.98 -18.20 11.64
N PRO A 33 4.34 -19.36 11.89
CA PRO A 33 3.16 -19.73 11.12
C PRO A 33 1.98 -18.81 11.44
N PRO A 34 1.02 -18.66 10.51
CA PRO A 34 -0.22 -17.96 10.80
C PRO A 34 -1.02 -18.69 11.89
N SER A 35 -1.89 -17.96 12.57
CA SER A 35 -2.83 -18.57 13.53
C SER A 35 -3.69 -19.64 12.85
N ALA A 36 -4.01 -20.71 13.58
CA ALA A 36 -4.76 -21.86 13.08
C ALA A 36 -4.18 -22.41 11.75
N MET A 37 -2.88 -22.64 11.73
CA MET A 37 -2.14 -23.13 10.55
C MET A 37 -2.79 -24.35 9.90
N ASN A 38 -3.34 -25.28 10.70
CA ASN A 38 -4.01 -26.48 10.24
C ASN A 38 -5.37 -26.24 9.55
N GLN A 39 -5.90 -25.01 9.64
CA GLN A 39 -7.13 -24.59 8.94
C GLN A 39 -6.84 -23.69 7.74
N ARG A 40 -5.57 -23.46 7.38
CA ARG A 40 -5.17 -22.58 6.29
C ARG A 40 -4.69 -23.38 5.07
N GLU A 41 -5.06 -22.88 3.89
CA GLU A 41 -4.42 -23.30 2.65
C GLU A 41 -3.09 -22.59 2.50
N PHE A 42 -2.07 -23.32 2.05
CA PHE A 42 -0.78 -22.74 1.65
C PHE A 42 -0.56 -22.85 0.15
N GLY A 43 0.09 -21.83 -0.41
CA GLY A 43 0.47 -21.74 -1.82
C GLY A 43 1.95 -21.39 -1.97
N PHE A 44 2.61 -22.01 -2.95
CA PHE A 44 4.02 -21.82 -3.25
C PHE A 44 4.20 -21.46 -4.72
N LEU A 45 4.69 -20.26 -5.02
CA LEU A 45 5.01 -19.85 -6.38
C LEU A 45 6.45 -20.28 -6.72
N LEU A 46 6.61 -21.04 -7.79
CA LEU A 46 7.91 -21.54 -8.19
C LEU A 46 8.65 -20.53 -9.09
N PHE A 47 10.00 -20.56 -9.05
CA PHE A 47 10.83 -19.69 -9.89
C PHE A 47 10.70 -19.97 -11.39
N ARG A 48 10.65 -21.25 -11.76
CA ARG A 48 10.45 -21.68 -13.15
C ARG A 48 8.97 -21.77 -13.44
N GLU A 49 8.56 -21.35 -14.64
CA GLU A 49 7.20 -21.48 -15.19
C GLU A 49 6.13 -20.68 -14.42
N LYS A 50 6.49 -20.00 -13.30
CA LYS A 50 5.55 -19.28 -12.42
C LYS A 50 4.34 -20.11 -12.00
N ILE A 51 4.56 -21.41 -11.82
CA ILE A 51 3.51 -22.33 -11.36
C ILE A 51 3.25 -22.08 -9.89
N MET A 52 1.97 -21.94 -9.54
CA MET A 52 1.50 -21.86 -8.16
C MET A 52 1.10 -23.26 -7.70
N VAL A 53 1.88 -23.86 -6.79
CA VAL A 53 1.51 -25.09 -6.09
C VAL A 53 0.54 -24.72 -4.98
N ARG A 54 -0.72 -25.12 -5.08
CA ARG A 54 -1.81 -24.77 -4.15
C ARG A 54 -2.34 -25.99 -3.40
N HIS A 55 -3.37 -25.77 -2.57
CA HIS A 55 -4.08 -26.80 -1.82
C HIS A 55 -3.15 -27.62 -0.91
N LYS A 56 -2.21 -26.93 -0.24
CA LYS A 56 -1.35 -27.54 0.77
C LYS A 56 -1.85 -27.15 2.16
N ALA A 57 -1.85 -28.11 3.07
CA ALA A 57 -2.20 -27.93 4.45
C ALA A 57 -1.16 -28.60 5.35
N PHE A 58 -0.93 -28.03 6.53
CA PHE A 58 0.09 -28.51 7.46
C PHE A 58 -0.46 -28.51 8.88
N GLN A 59 -0.21 -29.57 9.60
CA GLN A 59 -0.53 -29.66 11.03
C GLN A 59 0.59 -29.06 11.89
N GLU A 60 1.83 -29.15 11.40
CA GLU A 60 3.02 -28.74 12.11
C GLU A 60 4.00 -27.96 11.20
N LEU A 61 4.77 -27.08 11.80
CA LEU A 61 5.78 -26.28 11.09
C LEU A 61 6.87 -27.14 10.45
N THR A 62 7.15 -28.31 11.02
CA THR A 62 8.18 -29.24 10.52
C THR A 62 7.86 -29.71 9.09
N SER A 63 6.66 -30.21 8.86
CA SER A 63 6.24 -30.65 7.52
C SER A 63 6.14 -29.51 6.51
N PHE A 64 5.77 -28.33 6.96
CA PHE A 64 5.82 -27.12 6.14
C PHE A 64 7.28 -26.78 5.76
N ALA A 65 8.21 -26.81 6.70
CA ALA A 65 9.63 -26.50 6.46
C ALA A 65 10.26 -27.50 5.49
N GLU A 66 9.94 -28.79 5.59
CA GLU A 66 10.39 -29.82 4.64
C GLU A 66 9.95 -29.55 3.22
N LEU A 67 8.67 -29.21 3.01
CA LEU A 67 8.16 -28.87 1.69
C LEU A 67 8.76 -27.55 1.18
N LEU A 68 8.91 -26.54 2.04
CA LEU A 68 9.55 -25.26 1.70
C LEU A 68 10.97 -25.45 1.18
N LEU A 69 11.78 -26.28 1.85
CA LEU A 69 13.13 -26.60 1.44
C LEU A 69 13.18 -27.39 0.13
N SER A 70 12.27 -28.35 -0.03
CA SER A 70 12.16 -29.18 -1.23
C SER A 70 11.80 -28.35 -2.48
N LEU A 71 10.81 -27.47 -2.38
CA LEU A 71 10.35 -26.65 -3.48
C LEU A 71 11.27 -25.45 -3.74
N THR A 72 11.79 -24.85 -2.67
CA THR A 72 12.50 -23.56 -2.73
C THR A 72 11.75 -22.54 -3.60
N PRO A 73 10.55 -22.10 -3.18
CA PRO A 73 9.70 -21.23 -3.98
C PRO A 73 10.24 -19.81 -4.04
N SER A 74 9.82 -19.05 -5.05
CA SER A 74 10.06 -17.61 -5.13
C SER A 74 9.22 -16.85 -4.12
N ASP A 75 7.99 -17.32 -3.85
CA ASP A 75 7.04 -16.67 -2.96
C ASP A 75 6.19 -17.72 -2.23
N VAL A 76 5.85 -17.42 -0.99
CA VAL A 76 5.01 -18.28 -0.15
C VAL A 76 3.78 -17.51 0.30
N TYR A 77 2.62 -18.17 0.23
CA TYR A 77 1.33 -17.59 0.57
C TYR A 77 0.57 -18.51 1.53
N TYR A 78 -0.36 -17.92 2.28
CA TYR A 78 -1.38 -18.65 3.02
C TYR A 78 -2.74 -17.97 2.85
N SER A 79 -3.83 -18.72 3.06
CA SER A 79 -5.18 -18.19 2.91
C SER A 79 -5.56 -17.28 4.07
N THR A 80 -6.22 -16.15 3.77
CA THR A 80 -6.94 -15.36 4.78
C THR A 80 -8.10 -16.15 5.34
N ALA A 81 -8.65 -17.08 4.55
CA ALA A 81 -9.72 -17.99 4.94
C ALA A 81 -9.26 -19.13 5.83
N TYR A 82 -10.17 -19.56 6.69
CA TYR A 82 -10.11 -20.78 7.48
C TYR A 82 -11.02 -21.83 6.85
N TYR A 83 -10.55 -23.06 6.76
CA TYR A 83 -11.27 -24.17 6.15
C TYR A 83 -11.30 -25.40 7.05
N LYS A 84 -12.33 -26.23 6.88
CA LYS A 84 -12.38 -27.56 7.56
C LYS A 84 -11.33 -28.51 6.96
N ARG A 85 -11.13 -28.46 5.65
CA ARG A 85 -10.22 -29.31 4.89
C ARG A 85 -9.49 -28.48 3.81
N PRO A 86 -8.47 -27.68 4.21
CA PRO A 86 -7.82 -26.72 3.32
C PRO A 86 -7.09 -27.35 2.12
N GLU A 87 -6.77 -28.65 2.18
CA GLU A 87 -6.10 -29.43 1.15
C GLU A 87 -6.99 -29.83 -0.05
N LEU A 88 -8.31 -29.71 0.10
CA LEU A 88 -9.25 -30.10 -0.94
C LEU A 88 -9.48 -29.00 -1.96
N ASP A 89 -10.24 -29.28 -3.02
CA ASP A 89 -10.70 -28.30 -4.00
C ASP A 89 -11.67 -27.28 -3.37
N MET A 90 -11.82 -26.12 -3.99
CA MET A 90 -12.50 -24.94 -3.39
C MET A 90 -13.93 -25.25 -2.91
N ASP A 91 -14.69 -26.04 -3.66
CA ASP A 91 -16.07 -26.46 -3.36
C ASP A 91 -16.16 -27.43 -2.17
N GLN A 92 -15.07 -28.11 -1.82
CA GLN A 92 -15.02 -29.15 -0.80
C GLN A 92 -14.30 -28.73 0.50
N LYS A 93 -13.64 -27.56 0.49
CA LYS A 93 -12.86 -27.09 1.64
C LYS A 93 -13.68 -26.84 2.90
N GLY A 94 -14.93 -26.45 2.77
CA GLY A 94 -15.78 -26.09 3.89
C GLY A 94 -15.26 -24.83 4.58
N TRP A 95 -15.63 -23.67 4.05
CA TRP A 95 -15.26 -22.36 4.57
C TRP A 95 -15.77 -22.12 6.01
N LEU A 96 -14.89 -21.65 6.89
CA LEU A 96 -15.16 -21.39 8.30
C LEU A 96 -15.17 -19.89 8.64
N GLY A 97 -14.79 -19.05 7.71
CA GLY A 97 -14.60 -17.61 7.87
C GLY A 97 -13.28 -17.17 7.29
N SER A 98 -12.99 -15.87 7.29
CA SER A 98 -11.69 -15.35 6.88
C SER A 98 -11.31 -14.08 7.64
N ASP A 99 -10.01 -13.84 7.82
CA ASP A 99 -9.51 -12.57 8.32
C ASP A 99 -9.90 -11.45 7.35
N LEU A 100 -10.13 -10.25 7.87
CA LEU A 100 -10.30 -9.06 7.04
C LEU A 100 -8.92 -8.49 6.74
N VAL A 101 -8.58 -8.39 5.46
CA VAL A 101 -7.25 -7.97 5.03
C VAL A 101 -7.34 -6.80 4.08
N PHE A 102 -6.43 -5.85 4.26
CA PHE A 102 -6.24 -4.70 3.39
C PHE A 102 -4.84 -4.74 2.80
N ASP A 103 -4.73 -4.35 1.54
CA ASP A 103 -3.46 -4.21 0.82
C ASP A 103 -3.31 -2.78 0.30
N VAL A 104 -2.21 -2.13 0.68
CA VAL A 104 -1.82 -0.80 0.22
C VAL A 104 -0.52 -0.94 -0.55
N ASP A 105 -0.60 -0.93 -1.87
CA ASP A 105 0.57 -1.01 -2.75
C ASP A 105 0.87 0.35 -3.39
N ALA A 106 2.14 0.76 -3.36
CA ALA A 106 2.60 1.97 -4.00
C ALA A 106 2.32 2.00 -5.51
N ASP A 107 2.06 0.85 -6.15
CA ASP A 107 1.69 0.78 -7.57
C ASP A 107 0.37 1.53 -7.84
N HIS A 108 -0.54 1.55 -6.88
CA HIS A 108 -1.82 2.26 -6.95
C HIS A 108 -1.76 3.72 -6.49
N ILE A 109 -0.62 4.18 -5.95
CA ILE A 109 -0.44 5.54 -5.45
C ILE A 109 0.32 6.37 -6.50
N GLU A 110 -0.23 7.49 -6.91
CA GLU A 110 0.46 8.39 -7.83
C GLU A 110 1.57 9.15 -7.10
N THR A 111 2.82 8.88 -7.50
CA THR A 111 3.99 9.58 -6.99
C THR A 111 4.83 10.07 -8.16
N PRO A 112 5.27 11.35 -8.18
CA PRO A 112 6.04 11.92 -9.29
C PRO A 112 7.36 11.18 -9.58
N CYS A 113 7.93 10.52 -8.57
CA CYS A 113 9.19 9.78 -8.71
C CYS A 113 9.08 8.55 -9.64
N LYS A 114 7.89 8.02 -9.91
CA LYS A 114 7.68 6.92 -10.86
C LYS A 114 8.16 7.26 -12.27
N GLU A 115 8.03 8.52 -12.67
CA GLU A 115 8.53 8.99 -13.96
C GLU A 115 10.05 8.84 -14.12
N THR A 116 10.79 8.78 -13.02
CA THR A 116 12.25 8.69 -13.04
C THR A 116 12.79 7.27 -12.84
N HIS A 117 12.10 6.42 -12.07
CA HIS A 117 12.64 5.11 -11.72
C HIS A 117 11.86 3.91 -12.29
N ASP A 118 10.57 4.03 -12.57
CA ASP A 118 9.83 2.93 -13.18
C ASP A 118 10.18 2.81 -14.67
N MET A 119 10.07 1.62 -15.21
CA MET A 119 10.36 1.33 -16.60
C MET A 119 9.26 0.48 -17.20
N TRP A 120 9.05 0.60 -18.50
CA TRP A 120 8.14 -0.27 -19.22
C TRP A 120 8.77 -0.85 -20.48
N ILE A 121 8.31 -2.03 -20.88
CA ILE A 121 8.80 -2.77 -22.04
C ILE A 121 7.61 -3.22 -22.87
N CYS A 122 7.61 -2.85 -24.16
CA CYS A 122 6.62 -3.35 -25.09
C CYS A 122 6.85 -4.84 -25.40
N SER A 123 5.81 -5.67 -25.23
CA SER A 123 5.91 -7.11 -25.48
C SER A 123 6.14 -7.45 -26.97
N ASN A 124 5.74 -6.57 -27.91
CA ASN A 124 5.88 -6.72 -29.34
C ASN A 124 7.24 -6.23 -29.87
N CYS A 125 7.49 -4.91 -29.84
CA CYS A 125 8.69 -4.31 -30.44
C CYS A 125 9.89 -4.21 -29.51
N LYS A 126 9.76 -4.67 -28.24
CA LYS A 126 10.79 -4.63 -27.20
C LYS A 126 11.31 -3.23 -26.87
N GLU A 127 10.61 -2.18 -27.32
CA GLU A 127 10.91 -0.81 -26.89
C GLU A 127 10.86 -0.71 -25.37
N THR A 128 11.90 -0.15 -24.77
CA THR A 128 12.02 0.06 -23.32
C THR A 128 12.15 1.54 -23.06
N ARG A 129 11.37 2.08 -22.11
CA ARG A 129 11.47 3.46 -21.67
C ARG A 129 11.27 3.58 -20.17
N ARG A 130 11.80 4.65 -19.59
CA ARG A 130 11.53 5.07 -18.21
C ARG A 130 10.19 5.79 -18.14
N GLY A 131 9.62 5.79 -16.95
CA GLY A 131 8.36 6.46 -16.64
C GLY A 131 7.18 5.51 -16.57
N LYS A 132 6.01 6.10 -16.35
CA LYS A 132 4.73 5.41 -16.20
C LYS A 132 4.38 4.67 -17.50
N LYS A 133 3.85 3.46 -17.35
CA LYS A 133 3.37 2.64 -18.46
C LYS A 133 2.27 3.37 -19.24
N PRO A 134 2.42 3.61 -20.54
CA PRO A 134 1.38 4.19 -21.37
C PRO A 134 0.30 3.14 -21.72
N ALA A 135 -0.89 3.58 -22.12
CA ALA A 135 -1.96 2.69 -22.57
C ALA A 135 -1.56 1.89 -23.82
N LYS A 136 -0.76 2.50 -24.72
CA LYS A 136 -0.25 1.87 -25.95
C LYS A 136 1.22 2.22 -26.13
N CYS A 137 1.98 1.29 -26.73
CA CYS A 137 3.39 1.53 -27.06
C CYS A 137 3.53 2.75 -27.99
N THR A 138 4.35 3.71 -27.59
CA THR A 138 4.58 4.94 -28.32
C THR A 138 5.29 4.73 -29.66
N LYS A 139 5.89 3.54 -29.90
CA LYS A 139 6.61 3.19 -31.11
C LYS A 139 5.77 2.36 -32.09
N CYS A 140 5.04 1.35 -31.63
CA CYS A 140 4.34 0.40 -32.50
C CYS A 140 2.83 0.31 -32.24
N GLY A 141 2.27 1.07 -31.28
CA GLY A 141 0.86 1.09 -30.95
C GLY A 141 0.32 -0.14 -30.21
N HIS A 142 1.18 -1.14 -29.91
CA HIS A 142 0.76 -2.38 -29.23
C HIS A 142 0.31 -2.08 -27.78
N GLU A 143 -0.74 -2.77 -27.32
CA GLU A 143 -1.35 -2.52 -26.00
C GLU A 143 -0.70 -3.32 -24.86
N LYS A 144 -0.10 -4.47 -25.18
CA LYS A 144 0.53 -5.30 -24.17
C LYS A 144 1.92 -4.77 -23.82
N ILE A 145 2.03 -4.13 -22.67
CA ILE A 145 3.24 -3.50 -22.15
C ILE A 145 3.49 -4.07 -20.75
N ASP A 146 4.69 -4.57 -20.54
CA ASP A 146 5.15 -5.05 -19.24
C ASP A 146 5.78 -3.91 -18.46
N GLU A 147 5.42 -3.77 -17.18
CA GLU A 147 5.95 -2.75 -16.28
C GLU A 147 7.00 -3.36 -15.35
N LYS A 148 8.10 -2.62 -15.15
CA LYS A 148 9.13 -2.91 -14.15
C LYS A 148 9.12 -1.81 -13.11
N ALA A 149 8.34 -2.03 -12.07
CA ALA A 149 8.29 -1.13 -10.91
C ALA A 149 9.54 -1.29 -10.04
N TRP A 150 10.11 -0.18 -9.56
CA TRP A 150 11.29 -0.15 -8.72
C TRP A 150 10.96 0.22 -7.27
N LEU A 151 11.83 -0.25 -6.36
CA LEU A 151 11.79 0.18 -4.96
C LEU A 151 12.29 1.63 -4.86
N CYS A 152 11.52 2.48 -4.19
CA CYS A 152 11.84 3.88 -4.01
C CYS A 152 11.36 4.36 -2.64
N ASP A 153 12.20 5.09 -1.92
CA ASP A 153 11.85 5.66 -0.61
C ASP A 153 10.54 6.46 -0.64
N ARG A 154 10.36 7.33 -1.65
CA ARG A 154 9.15 8.16 -1.78
C ARG A 154 7.89 7.35 -2.03
N CYS A 155 7.99 6.30 -2.87
CA CYS A 155 6.85 5.42 -3.12
C CYS A 155 6.45 4.64 -1.87
N LEU A 156 7.43 4.09 -1.15
CA LEU A 156 7.20 3.33 0.08
C LEU A 156 6.73 4.22 1.23
N PHE A 157 7.23 5.46 1.31
CA PHE A 157 6.74 6.45 2.26
C PHE A 157 5.26 6.78 1.99
N ALA A 158 4.87 7.03 0.74
CA ALA A 158 3.48 7.29 0.39
C ALA A 158 2.56 6.10 0.74
N ALA A 159 3.01 4.85 0.51
CA ALA A 159 2.24 3.67 0.92
C ALA A 159 2.16 3.54 2.46
N LYS A 160 3.21 3.91 3.19
CA LYS A 160 3.23 3.95 4.65
C LYS A 160 2.19 4.94 5.20
N GLU A 161 2.15 6.16 4.66
CA GLU A 161 1.17 7.19 5.06
C GLU A 161 -0.28 6.72 4.87
N GLU A 162 -0.57 6.04 3.76
CA GLU A 162 -1.91 5.48 3.53
C GLU A 162 -2.24 4.33 4.48
N MET A 163 -1.24 3.51 4.84
CA MET A 163 -1.42 2.45 5.83
C MET A 163 -1.68 3.02 7.23
N LEU A 164 -1.03 4.12 7.61
CA LEU A 164 -1.29 4.84 8.86
C LEU A 164 -2.72 5.41 8.90
N LYS A 165 -3.18 6.01 7.80
CA LYS A 165 -4.58 6.47 7.69
C LYS A 165 -5.57 5.31 7.82
N LEU A 166 -5.29 4.18 7.17
CA LEU A 166 -6.13 2.99 7.28
C LEU A 166 -6.22 2.50 8.73
N ARG A 167 -5.09 2.39 9.43
CA ARG A 167 -5.03 2.06 10.87
C ARG A 167 -5.96 2.98 11.67
N ASP A 168 -5.86 4.29 11.43
CA ASP A 168 -6.64 5.30 12.15
C ASP A 168 -8.15 5.21 11.85
N PHE A 169 -8.55 4.80 10.63
CA PHE A 169 -9.94 4.48 10.31
C PHE A 169 -10.43 3.26 11.10
N LEU A 170 -9.66 2.20 11.11
CA LEU A 170 -10.06 0.94 11.74
C LEU A 170 -10.21 1.09 13.26
N ILE A 171 -9.32 1.85 13.89
CA ILE A 171 -9.38 2.14 15.32
C ILE A 171 -10.50 3.13 15.64
N GLY A 172 -10.47 4.30 14.98
CA GLY A 172 -11.31 5.43 15.34
C GLY A 172 -12.77 5.31 14.92
N ASP A 173 -13.04 4.71 13.74
CA ASP A 173 -14.39 4.66 13.19
C ASP A 173 -15.05 3.29 13.39
N PHE A 174 -14.26 2.19 13.32
CA PHE A 174 -14.78 0.83 13.46
C PHE A 174 -14.52 0.25 14.86
N GLY A 175 -13.74 0.92 15.73
CA GLY A 175 -13.47 0.47 17.09
C GLY A 175 -12.67 -0.84 17.16
N ILE A 176 -11.91 -1.18 16.13
CA ILE A 176 -11.11 -2.41 16.12
C ILE A 176 -9.95 -2.28 17.09
N ASN A 177 -9.77 -3.31 17.92
CA ASN A 177 -8.75 -3.32 18.94
C ASN A 177 -7.34 -3.47 18.31
N HIS A 178 -6.36 -2.76 18.87
CA HIS A 178 -4.95 -2.88 18.49
C HIS A 178 -4.45 -4.34 18.46
N ASN A 179 -4.85 -5.16 19.42
CA ASN A 179 -4.41 -6.54 19.52
C ASN A 179 -4.97 -7.47 18.42
N GLU A 180 -6.01 -7.02 17.71
CA GLU A 180 -6.62 -7.74 16.59
C GLU A 180 -6.02 -7.36 15.25
N MET A 181 -5.13 -6.37 15.21
CA MET A 181 -4.51 -5.85 13.98
C MET A 181 -3.04 -6.24 13.90
N HIS A 182 -2.64 -6.72 12.73
CA HIS A 182 -1.26 -7.09 12.42
C HIS A 182 -0.85 -6.45 11.10
N MET A 183 0.24 -5.70 11.11
CA MET A 183 0.80 -5.08 9.91
C MET A 183 1.95 -5.89 9.35
N PHE A 184 2.11 -5.83 8.03
CA PHE A 184 3.18 -6.52 7.32
C PHE A 184 3.72 -5.63 6.19
N PHE A 185 5.02 -5.57 6.06
CA PHE A 185 5.66 -5.14 4.82
C PHE A 185 5.66 -6.31 3.83
N SER A 186 5.23 -6.11 2.60
CA SER A 186 5.08 -7.17 1.59
C SER A 186 6.40 -7.73 1.04
N GLY A 187 7.55 -7.12 1.41
CA GLY A 187 8.85 -7.40 0.80
C GLY A 187 9.01 -6.80 -0.61
N HIS A 188 8.05 -5.99 -1.08
CA HIS A 188 8.11 -5.30 -2.37
C HIS A 188 7.76 -3.81 -2.24
N ARG A 189 6.57 -3.36 -2.62
CA ARG A 189 6.19 -1.94 -2.67
C ARG A 189 4.97 -1.60 -1.81
N GLY A 190 4.53 -2.49 -0.95
CA GLY A 190 3.29 -2.29 -0.21
C GLY A 190 3.33 -2.84 1.20
N TYR A 191 2.23 -2.57 1.88
CA TYR A 191 1.97 -3.02 3.23
C TYR A 191 0.60 -3.69 3.28
N HIS A 192 0.49 -4.74 4.09
CA HIS A 192 -0.78 -5.40 4.37
C HIS A 192 -1.17 -5.15 5.82
N LEU A 193 -2.46 -4.97 6.08
CA LEU A 193 -3.02 -4.94 7.41
C LEU A 193 -4.05 -6.06 7.53
N HIS A 194 -3.86 -6.93 8.52
CA HIS A 194 -4.76 -8.04 8.82
C HIS A 194 -5.53 -7.73 10.10
N VAL A 195 -6.84 -7.90 10.05
CA VAL A 195 -7.72 -7.85 11.21
C VAL A 195 -8.19 -9.27 11.51
N THR A 196 -7.77 -9.80 12.66
CA THR A 196 -8.03 -11.20 13.06
C THR A 196 -9.18 -11.31 14.07
N SER A 197 -10.14 -10.38 14.03
CA SER A 197 -11.29 -10.34 14.92
C SER A 197 -12.29 -11.46 14.62
N GLU A 198 -12.71 -12.18 15.66
CA GLU A 198 -13.72 -13.23 15.52
C GLU A 198 -15.07 -12.69 15.09
N SER A 199 -15.43 -11.48 15.51
CA SER A 199 -16.69 -10.82 15.15
C SER A 199 -16.80 -10.52 13.67
N LEU A 200 -15.66 -10.24 13.01
CA LEU A 200 -15.58 -9.90 11.57
C LEU A 200 -15.34 -11.12 10.67
N ARG A 201 -14.93 -12.25 11.26
CA ARG A 201 -14.50 -13.44 10.51
C ARG A 201 -15.56 -14.02 9.57
N LYS A 202 -16.85 -13.83 9.89
CA LYS A 202 -17.97 -14.36 9.10
C LYS A 202 -18.53 -13.40 8.06
N MET A 203 -17.95 -12.21 7.95
CA MET A 203 -18.36 -11.24 6.94
C MET A 203 -18.16 -11.81 5.54
N ASP A 204 -19.20 -11.73 4.73
CA ASP A 204 -19.18 -12.06 3.31
C ASP A 204 -18.54 -10.93 2.47
N ASP A 205 -18.42 -11.14 1.17
CA ASP A 205 -17.86 -10.20 0.21
C ASP A 205 -18.65 -8.87 0.16
N SER A 206 -19.97 -8.92 0.28
CA SER A 206 -20.84 -7.74 0.28
C SER A 206 -20.61 -6.87 1.52
N GLN A 207 -20.57 -7.49 2.70
CA GLN A 207 -20.31 -6.78 3.96
C GLN A 207 -18.91 -6.15 3.99
N ARG A 208 -17.92 -6.85 3.43
CA ARG A 208 -16.55 -6.31 3.27
C ARG A 208 -16.50 -5.15 2.31
N LYS A 209 -17.32 -5.21 1.25
CA LYS A 209 -17.46 -4.10 0.31
C LYS A 209 -17.99 -2.85 0.98
N GLU A 210 -18.96 -2.93 1.88
CA GLU A 210 -19.46 -1.78 2.65
C GLU A 210 -18.34 -1.10 3.45
N ILE A 211 -17.44 -1.89 4.07
CA ILE A 211 -16.27 -1.32 4.77
C ILE A 211 -15.38 -0.57 3.77
N VAL A 212 -15.09 -1.17 2.62
CA VAL A 212 -14.27 -0.55 1.58
C VAL A 212 -14.91 0.73 1.07
N ASP A 213 -16.21 0.72 0.77
CA ASP A 213 -16.96 1.88 0.28
C ASP A 213 -16.92 3.03 1.31
N TYR A 214 -17.05 2.71 2.60
CA TYR A 214 -16.89 3.67 3.69
C TYR A 214 -15.49 4.30 3.71
N LEU A 215 -14.43 3.49 3.62
CA LEU A 215 -13.04 3.95 3.60
C LEU A 215 -12.72 4.85 2.40
N LEU A 216 -13.35 4.56 1.27
CA LEU A 216 -13.19 5.31 0.02
C LEU A 216 -14.12 6.53 -0.09
N ALA A 217 -14.97 6.78 0.91
CA ALA A 217 -16.00 7.81 0.86
C ALA A 217 -16.98 7.66 -0.34
N LEU A 218 -17.20 6.44 -0.81
CA LEU A 218 -18.11 6.21 -1.94
C LEU A 218 -19.54 6.48 -1.51
N GLY A 219 -20.22 7.38 -2.25
CA GLY A 219 -21.59 7.80 -1.94
C GLY A 219 -21.70 8.76 -0.75
N LEU A 220 -20.58 9.23 -0.20
CA LEU A 220 -20.59 10.23 0.87
C LEU A 220 -21.03 11.58 0.34
N ASP A 221 -22.14 12.11 0.88
CA ASP A 221 -22.47 13.53 0.74
C ASP A 221 -21.92 14.32 1.93
N PRO A 222 -20.93 15.23 1.70
CA PRO A 222 -20.33 16.01 2.79
C PRO A 222 -21.36 16.91 3.52
N TYR A 223 -22.41 17.35 2.86
CA TYR A 223 -23.45 18.20 3.47
C TYR A 223 -24.28 17.43 4.50
N GLU A 224 -24.52 16.14 4.26
CA GLU A 224 -25.29 15.28 5.18
C GLU A 224 -24.49 14.93 6.44
N GLN A 225 -23.19 15.33 6.51
CA GLN A 225 -22.35 15.05 7.67
C GLN A 225 -22.54 16.04 8.85
N GLY A 226 -23.73 16.61 8.97
CA GLY A 226 -24.08 17.48 10.10
C GLY A 226 -23.82 18.96 9.85
N LEU A 227 -23.65 19.36 8.59
CA LEU A 227 -23.67 20.76 8.19
C LEU A 227 -25.11 21.21 8.04
N TYR A 228 -25.51 22.22 8.78
CA TYR A 228 -26.82 22.85 8.61
C TYR A 228 -26.76 24.35 8.80
N GLN A 229 -27.65 25.07 8.15
CA GLN A 229 -27.88 26.49 8.39
C GLN A 229 -28.89 26.63 9.50
N GLY A 230 -28.47 27.08 10.67
CA GLY A 230 -29.37 27.35 11.79
C GLY A 230 -29.99 28.76 11.68
N PRO A 231 -31.16 28.98 12.29
CA PRO A 231 -31.71 30.32 12.42
C PRO A 231 -30.78 31.21 13.24
N SER A 232 -30.72 32.50 12.87
CA SER A 232 -29.87 33.51 13.51
C SER A 232 -30.24 33.87 14.96
N ASP A 233 -31.25 33.17 15.53
CA ASP A 233 -31.86 33.52 16.81
C ASP A 233 -30.97 33.34 18.05
N VAL A 234 -29.81 32.67 17.90
CA VAL A 234 -28.89 32.42 19.01
C VAL A 234 -28.00 33.66 19.32
N TYR A 235 -27.86 34.58 18.36
CA TYR A 235 -27.14 35.82 18.52
C TYR A 235 -28.00 36.96 17.93
N ALA A 236 -28.73 37.66 18.78
CA ALA A 236 -29.75 38.65 18.45
C ALA A 236 -29.29 39.86 17.62
N ASP A 237 -28.05 39.90 17.11
CA ASP A 237 -27.50 41.09 16.46
C ASP A 237 -26.88 40.84 15.05
N THR A 238 -27.06 39.67 14.46
CA THR A 238 -26.53 39.41 13.09
C THR A 238 -27.62 38.90 12.17
N LYS A 239 -27.83 39.56 11.03
CA LYS A 239 -28.71 39.19 9.94
C LYS A 239 -28.26 37.96 9.14
N HIS A 240 -27.36 37.14 9.69
CA HIS A 240 -26.71 36.04 8.97
C HIS A 240 -27.03 34.69 9.60
N SER A 241 -27.37 33.71 8.76
CA SER A 241 -27.52 32.33 9.20
C SER A 241 -26.18 31.75 9.65
N LEU A 242 -26.15 31.18 10.87
CA LEU A 242 -24.96 30.47 11.36
C LEU A 242 -24.85 29.12 10.65
N ILE A 243 -23.69 28.84 10.03
CA ILE A 243 -23.37 27.48 9.64
C ILE A 243 -22.87 26.75 10.88
N ILE A 244 -23.58 25.73 11.27
CA ILE A 244 -23.20 24.79 12.31
C ILE A 244 -22.70 23.52 11.62
N GLY A 245 -21.59 22.98 12.06
CA GLY A 245 -20.99 21.81 11.46
C GLY A 245 -20.37 20.85 12.48
N PRO A 246 -19.84 19.73 12.02
CA PRO A 246 -19.26 18.70 12.88
C PRO A 246 -18.03 19.19 13.61
N GLN A 247 -17.73 18.55 14.74
CA GLN A 247 -16.51 18.75 15.55
C GLN A 247 -15.37 17.88 15.02
N MET A 248 -14.11 18.31 15.19
CA MET A 248 -12.95 17.42 14.86
C MET A 248 -12.91 16.16 15.72
N THR A 249 -13.54 16.18 16.88
CA THR A 249 -13.67 15.06 17.82
C THR A 249 -14.87 14.15 17.54
N ASP A 250 -15.75 14.52 16.61
CA ASP A 250 -16.87 13.68 16.23
C ASP A 250 -16.39 12.35 15.63
N PRO A 251 -17.09 11.23 15.87
CA PRO A 251 -16.74 9.97 15.28
C PRO A 251 -17.03 9.92 13.78
N GLY A 252 -16.32 9.05 13.07
CA GLY A 252 -16.54 8.75 11.66
C GLY A 252 -16.34 9.94 10.74
N TRP A 253 -17.08 9.96 9.62
CA TRP A 253 -16.95 10.97 8.58
C TRP A 253 -17.25 12.40 9.04
N ARG A 254 -18.07 12.57 10.09
CA ARG A 254 -18.31 13.90 10.68
C ARG A 254 -17.01 14.55 11.13
N GLY A 255 -16.26 13.88 12.01
CA GLY A 255 -14.98 14.40 12.50
C GLY A 255 -13.90 14.45 11.41
N ARG A 256 -13.90 13.48 10.49
CA ARG A 256 -12.96 13.48 9.36
C ARG A 256 -13.17 14.67 8.44
N LEU A 257 -14.43 15.01 8.14
CA LEU A 257 -14.77 16.19 7.36
C LEU A 257 -14.28 17.47 8.06
N ALA A 258 -14.52 17.60 9.37
CA ALA A 258 -14.05 18.77 10.14
C ALA A 258 -12.52 18.90 10.10
N ARG A 259 -11.79 17.80 10.32
CA ARG A 259 -10.32 17.78 10.20
C ARG A 259 -9.86 18.08 8.77
N GLY A 260 -10.52 17.53 7.77
CA GLY A 260 -10.22 17.78 6.35
C GLY A 260 -10.38 19.25 5.97
N VAL A 261 -11.47 19.90 6.40
CA VAL A 261 -11.66 21.34 6.18
C VAL A 261 -10.59 22.15 6.90
N PHE A 262 -10.25 21.78 8.14
CA PHE A 262 -9.14 22.41 8.87
C PHE A 262 -7.83 22.31 8.07
N GLU A 263 -7.51 21.14 7.51
CA GLU A 263 -6.31 20.96 6.67
C GLU A 263 -6.36 21.78 5.37
N VAL A 264 -7.49 21.85 4.69
CA VAL A 264 -7.65 22.71 3.51
C VAL A 264 -7.29 24.15 3.85
N ILE A 265 -7.78 24.66 4.97
CA ILE A 265 -7.59 26.05 5.34
C ILE A 265 -6.18 26.32 5.86
N THR A 266 -5.59 25.40 6.61
CA THR A 266 -4.32 25.61 7.30
C THR A 266 -3.09 25.15 6.51
N LYS A 267 -3.22 24.21 5.57
CA LYS A 267 -2.06 23.63 4.87
C LYS A 267 -1.95 24.00 3.39
N LEU A 268 -3.06 24.28 2.68
CA LEU A 268 -3.01 24.60 1.27
C LEU A 268 -2.33 25.94 1.00
N ASP A 269 -1.51 26.02 -0.04
CA ASP A 269 -0.90 27.26 -0.48
C ASP A 269 -1.87 28.15 -1.28
N GLN A 270 -1.41 29.35 -1.65
CA GLN A 270 -2.24 30.31 -2.38
C GLN A 270 -2.72 29.75 -3.72
N SER A 271 -1.88 29.02 -4.44
CA SER A 271 -2.22 28.47 -5.77
C SER A 271 -3.29 27.40 -5.65
N GLN A 272 -3.23 26.57 -4.64
CA GLN A 272 -4.19 25.53 -4.34
C GLN A 272 -5.55 26.13 -3.90
N LEU A 273 -5.54 27.16 -3.05
CA LEU A 273 -6.77 27.89 -2.68
C LEU A 273 -7.44 28.56 -3.89
N LEU A 274 -6.66 29.16 -4.79
CA LEU A 274 -7.17 29.72 -6.04
C LEU A 274 -7.80 28.63 -6.94
N ALA A 275 -7.21 27.44 -6.98
CA ALA A 275 -7.77 26.31 -7.72
C ALA A 275 -9.13 25.83 -7.17
N LEU A 276 -9.39 26.01 -5.87
CA LEU A 276 -10.69 25.77 -5.25
C LEU A 276 -11.74 26.88 -5.54
N GLY A 277 -11.35 27.96 -6.23
CA GLY A 277 -12.22 29.06 -6.60
C GLY A 277 -12.12 30.31 -5.70
N PHE A 278 -11.24 30.31 -4.69
CA PHE A 278 -11.02 31.52 -3.88
C PHE A 278 -10.55 32.69 -4.74
N SER A 279 -11.06 33.88 -4.47
CA SER A 279 -10.46 35.07 -5.05
C SER A 279 -9.06 35.31 -4.49
N LYS A 280 -8.20 36.05 -5.22
CA LYS A 280 -6.85 36.41 -4.73
C LYS A 280 -6.90 37.10 -3.37
N GLY A 281 -7.90 37.97 -3.14
CA GLY A 281 -8.10 38.65 -1.85
C GLY A 281 -8.48 37.70 -0.72
N ALA A 282 -9.43 36.79 -0.98
CA ALA A 282 -9.87 35.80 0.00
C ALA A 282 -8.74 34.81 0.34
N ALA A 283 -8.02 34.28 -0.65
CA ALA A 283 -6.88 33.39 -0.43
C ALA A 283 -5.79 34.09 0.41
N ALA A 284 -5.44 35.35 0.10
CA ALA A 284 -4.47 36.11 0.88
C ALA A 284 -4.96 36.38 2.30
N GLN A 285 -6.25 36.53 2.53
CA GLN A 285 -6.83 36.72 3.86
C GLN A 285 -6.76 35.43 4.67
N VAL A 286 -7.15 34.29 4.10
CA VAL A 286 -7.00 32.97 4.72
C VAL A 286 -5.56 32.74 5.18
N LEU A 287 -4.58 33.00 4.30
CA LEU A 287 -3.16 32.82 4.63
C LEU A 287 -2.67 33.71 5.76
N ARG A 288 -3.16 34.95 5.83
CA ARG A 288 -2.81 35.87 6.93
C ARG A 288 -3.46 35.47 8.26
N GLU A 289 -4.63 34.90 8.24
CA GLU A 289 -5.40 34.53 9.43
C GLU A 289 -5.11 33.13 9.92
N ARG A 290 -4.27 32.38 9.22
CA ARG A 290 -4.02 30.97 9.46
C ARG A 290 -3.65 30.63 10.91
N GLU A 291 -2.68 31.32 11.49
CA GLU A 291 -2.27 31.11 12.89
C GLU A 291 -3.42 31.34 13.87
N THR A 292 -4.25 32.36 13.61
CA THR A 292 -5.43 32.62 14.40
C THR A 292 -6.47 31.51 14.27
N ILE A 293 -6.67 31.01 13.04
CA ILE A 293 -7.59 29.91 12.78
C ILE A 293 -7.13 28.63 13.46
N GLU A 294 -5.85 28.30 13.37
CA GLU A 294 -5.27 27.10 14.01
C GLU A 294 -5.52 27.12 15.52
N ARG A 295 -5.31 28.26 16.16
CA ARG A 295 -5.55 28.43 17.61
C ARG A 295 -7.05 28.34 17.93
N ASP A 296 -7.88 29.09 17.22
CA ASP A 296 -9.29 29.27 17.56
C ASP A 296 -10.17 28.10 17.12
N TRP A 297 -9.73 27.31 16.11
CA TRP A 297 -10.46 26.14 15.63
C TRP A 297 -10.56 25.01 16.67
N SER A 298 -9.56 24.87 17.52
CA SER A 298 -9.58 23.90 18.61
C SER A 298 -10.57 24.25 19.73
N GLU A 299 -10.92 25.53 19.89
CA GLU A 299 -11.77 26.03 20.97
C GLU A 299 -13.20 26.32 20.53
N LYS A 300 -13.38 26.85 19.32
CA LYS A 300 -14.70 27.26 18.78
C LYS A 300 -14.75 26.97 17.30
N ILE A 301 -15.64 26.08 16.91
CA ILE A 301 -15.81 25.75 15.51
C ILE A 301 -16.34 26.94 14.75
N LEU A 302 -15.52 27.42 13.85
CA LEU A 302 -15.72 28.62 13.07
C LEU A 302 -16.34 28.33 11.70
N TRP A 303 -17.32 27.40 11.61
CA TRP A 303 -17.99 27.13 10.35
C TRP A 303 -18.60 28.39 9.72
N SER A 304 -19.11 29.30 10.55
CA SER A 304 -19.63 30.62 10.12
C SER A 304 -18.57 31.60 9.62
N TYR A 305 -17.28 31.40 9.93
CA TYR A 305 -16.20 32.25 9.39
C TYR A 305 -16.12 32.21 7.87
N PHE A 306 -16.47 31.10 7.28
CA PHE A 306 -16.33 30.87 5.85
C PHE A 306 -17.26 31.75 5.02
N GLN A 307 -18.50 31.96 5.45
CA GLN A 307 -19.46 32.74 4.66
C GLN A 307 -19.25 34.24 4.81
N ASP A 308 -19.15 34.75 6.03
CA ASP A 308 -19.20 36.18 6.28
C ASP A 308 -17.86 36.88 6.09
N ARG A 309 -16.78 36.28 6.58
CA ARG A 309 -15.46 36.90 6.61
C ARG A 309 -14.71 36.78 5.29
N TRP A 310 -14.79 35.64 4.62
CA TRP A 310 -14.05 35.40 3.38
C TRP A 310 -14.91 35.51 2.12
N LYS A 311 -16.21 35.82 2.26
CA LYS A 311 -17.18 35.94 1.15
C LYS A 311 -17.15 34.71 0.23
N ILE A 312 -17.15 33.52 0.82
CA ILE A 312 -17.14 32.26 0.12
C ILE A 312 -18.53 31.96 -0.44
N THR A 313 -18.60 31.69 -1.73
CA THR A 313 -19.84 31.24 -2.40
C THR A 313 -20.10 29.78 -2.11
N ASP A 314 -21.34 29.32 -2.32
CA ASP A 314 -21.71 27.90 -2.19
C ASP A 314 -20.85 26.99 -3.08
N GLU A 315 -20.44 27.45 -4.25
CA GLU A 315 -19.56 26.72 -5.15
C GLU A 315 -18.17 26.51 -4.55
N ILE A 316 -17.57 27.57 -4.00
CA ILE A 316 -16.25 27.47 -3.33
C ILE A 316 -16.37 26.54 -2.13
N TRP A 317 -17.47 26.66 -1.37
CA TRP A 317 -17.71 25.82 -0.22
C TRP A 317 -17.82 24.33 -0.61
N ARG A 318 -18.52 24.00 -1.70
CA ARG A 318 -18.54 22.63 -2.24
C ARG A 318 -17.16 22.12 -2.59
N ASN A 319 -16.32 22.95 -3.21
CA ASN A 319 -14.97 22.59 -3.58
C ASN A 319 -14.09 22.35 -2.32
N VAL A 320 -14.23 23.17 -1.29
CA VAL A 320 -13.55 22.98 0.00
C VAL A 320 -13.95 21.65 0.66
N LEU A 321 -15.24 21.34 0.72
CA LEU A 321 -15.74 20.08 1.28
C LEU A 321 -15.28 18.87 0.47
N SER A 322 -15.34 18.96 -0.85
CA SER A 322 -14.83 17.89 -1.74
C SER A 322 -13.33 17.66 -1.55
N GLN A 323 -12.55 18.74 -1.43
CA GLN A 323 -11.13 18.65 -1.15
C GLN A 323 -10.84 18.08 0.24
N ALA A 324 -11.64 18.45 1.24
CA ALA A 324 -11.53 17.91 2.59
C ALA A 324 -11.77 16.40 2.62
N VAL A 325 -12.79 15.90 1.90
CA VAL A 325 -13.02 14.46 1.73
C VAL A 325 -11.83 13.81 1.03
N THR A 326 -11.31 14.41 -0.05
CA THR A 326 -10.16 13.88 -0.79
C THR A 326 -8.89 13.76 0.08
N LEU A 327 -8.67 14.71 0.99
CA LEU A 327 -7.50 14.67 1.90
C LEU A 327 -7.64 13.61 2.99
N THR A 328 -8.85 13.34 3.44
CA THR A 328 -9.12 12.46 4.59
C THR A 328 -9.54 11.04 4.20
N ALA A 329 -10.15 10.85 3.03
CA ALA A 329 -10.46 9.52 2.50
C ALA A 329 -9.18 8.72 2.18
N LEU A 330 -9.36 7.44 1.94
CA LEU A 330 -8.34 6.54 1.36
C LEU A 330 -8.61 6.38 -0.15
N PRO A 331 -8.41 7.43 -0.98
CA PRO A 331 -8.86 7.40 -2.36
C PRO A 331 -8.10 6.36 -3.17
N ALA A 332 -8.80 5.30 -3.63
CA ALA A 332 -8.35 4.30 -4.62
C ALA A 332 -6.95 3.66 -4.34
N ARG A 333 -6.46 3.69 -3.10
CA ARG A 333 -5.10 3.26 -2.71
C ARG A 333 -5.10 1.92 -2.00
N ILE A 334 -6.29 1.39 -1.69
CA ILE A 334 -6.49 0.03 -1.19
C ILE A 334 -6.84 -0.85 -2.39
N ASP A 335 -6.21 -2.02 -2.50
CA ASP A 335 -6.69 -3.05 -3.43
C ASP A 335 -8.00 -3.63 -2.90
N THR A 336 -9.12 -3.13 -3.44
CA THR A 336 -10.47 -3.50 -3.01
C THR A 336 -10.75 -4.99 -3.23
N VAL A 337 -10.17 -5.59 -4.26
CA VAL A 337 -10.31 -7.03 -4.57
C VAL A 337 -9.67 -7.87 -3.47
N VAL A 338 -8.54 -7.45 -2.90
CA VAL A 338 -7.92 -8.17 -1.78
C VAL A 338 -8.83 -8.19 -0.56
N THR A 339 -9.50 -7.08 -0.25
CA THR A 339 -10.35 -6.97 0.94
C THR A 339 -11.65 -7.75 0.78
N THR A 340 -12.27 -7.72 -0.39
CA THR A 340 -13.57 -8.37 -0.65
C THR A 340 -13.44 -9.88 -0.91
N ASP A 341 -12.29 -10.37 -1.41
CA ASP A 341 -12.06 -11.80 -1.68
C ASP A 341 -11.87 -12.59 -0.38
N ILE A 342 -12.92 -13.28 0.05
CA ILE A 342 -12.92 -14.11 1.26
C ILE A 342 -12.06 -15.38 1.16
N HIS A 343 -11.50 -15.68 -0.02
CA HIS A 343 -10.64 -16.84 -0.28
C HIS A 343 -9.19 -16.45 -0.62
N ARG A 344 -8.83 -15.20 -0.37
CA ARG A 344 -7.54 -14.62 -0.76
C ARG A 344 -6.36 -15.39 -0.19
N LEU A 345 -5.35 -15.61 -1.03
CA LEU A 345 -4.01 -15.98 -0.59
C LEU A 345 -3.19 -14.70 -0.38
N ILE A 346 -2.56 -14.59 0.78
CA ILE A 346 -1.70 -13.46 1.14
C ILE A 346 -0.31 -13.95 1.47
N ARG A 347 0.69 -13.10 1.29
CA ARG A 347 2.10 -13.44 1.51
C ARG A 347 2.38 -13.83 2.96
N MET A 348 3.10 -14.94 3.14
CA MET A 348 3.50 -15.41 4.46
C MET A 348 4.65 -14.55 5.02
N PRO A 349 4.54 -14.06 6.27
CA PRO A 349 5.62 -13.35 6.96
C PRO A 349 6.92 -14.16 7.05
N ASP A 350 8.03 -13.46 7.16
CA ASP A 350 9.40 -14.00 7.24
C ASP A 350 9.83 -14.84 6.04
N THR A 351 8.99 -14.94 4.98
CA THR A 351 9.39 -15.53 3.70
C THR A 351 9.89 -14.45 2.72
N LEU A 352 10.63 -14.89 1.72
CA LEU A 352 11.24 -14.00 0.73
C LEU A 352 10.24 -13.59 -0.36
N ASN A 353 10.42 -12.38 -0.90
CA ASN A 353 9.71 -11.92 -2.08
C ASN A 353 10.55 -12.18 -3.34
N GLY A 354 10.01 -12.94 -4.29
CA GLY A 354 10.72 -13.33 -5.50
C GLY A 354 11.08 -12.19 -6.45
N LYS A 355 10.47 -11.01 -6.30
CA LYS A 355 10.76 -9.81 -7.13
C LYS A 355 11.89 -8.96 -6.57
N THR A 356 12.29 -9.16 -5.29
CA THR A 356 13.23 -8.27 -4.60
C THR A 356 14.28 -9.01 -3.77
N GLY A 357 13.95 -10.21 -3.29
CA GLY A 357 14.75 -10.92 -2.27
C GLY A 357 14.60 -10.36 -0.85
N LEU A 358 13.76 -9.35 -0.64
CA LEU A 358 13.46 -8.85 0.71
C LEU A 358 12.49 -9.78 1.44
N LYS A 359 12.54 -9.78 2.77
CA LYS A 359 11.58 -10.51 3.60
C LYS A 359 10.23 -9.80 3.65
N ALA A 360 9.14 -10.54 3.56
CA ALA A 360 7.87 -10.07 4.08
C ALA A 360 8.00 -9.97 5.61
N THR A 361 7.87 -8.78 6.16
CA THR A 361 8.22 -8.51 7.56
C THR A 361 7.00 -8.13 8.36
N MET A 362 6.73 -8.86 9.45
CA MET A 362 5.69 -8.50 10.40
C MET A 362 6.13 -7.28 11.22
N LEU A 363 5.22 -6.34 11.43
CA LEU A 363 5.45 -5.09 12.14
C LEU A 363 4.41 -4.94 13.26
N GLY A 364 4.85 -4.43 14.41
CA GLY A 364 3.91 -3.89 15.39
C GLY A 364 3.25 -2.62 14.85
N LEU A 365 2.03 -2.32 15.26
CA LEU A 365 1.29 -1.14 14.82
C LEU A 365 2.07 0.16 15.06
N ASP A 366 2.79 0.24 16.17
CA ASP A 366 3.59 1.41 16.54
C ASP A 366 5.00 1.42 15.88
N GLN A 367 5.41 0.30 15.29
CA GLN A 367 6.72 0.18 14.64
C GLN A 367 6.72 0.67 13.18
N LEU A 368 5.53 0.89 12.60
CA LEU A 368 5.44 1.27 11.19
C LEU A 368 6.12 2.60 10.91
N GLU A 369 6.02 3.57 11.81
CA GLU A 369 6.60 4.91 11.63
C GLU A 369 8.14 4.86 11.55
N GLU A 370 8.79 4.02 12.36
CA GLU A 370 10.25 3.85 12.40
C GLU A 370 10.78 2.79 11.44
N PHE A 371 9.90 2.03 10.80
CA PHE A 371 10.29 0.94 9.91
C PHE A 371 10.99 1.44 8.65
N ASP A 372 12.22 0.95 8.41
CA ASP A 372 12.96 1.17 7.16
C ASP A 372 12.89 -0.07 6.24
N PRO A 373 12.16 0.00 5.12
CA PRO A 373 12.01 -1.11 4.18
C PRO A 373 13.30 -1.47 3.42
N PHE A 374 14.36 -0.69 3.56
CA PHE A 374 15.65 -0.94 2.94
C PHE A 374 16.72 -1.46 3.91
N ASP A 375 16.39 -1.66 5.19
CA ASP A 375 17.29 -2.22 6.20
C ASP A 375 16.71 -3.47 6.87
N GLN A 376 15.61 -3.33 7.61
CA GLN A 376 15.07 -4.42 8.43
C GLN A 376 14.64 -5.68 7.66
N PRO A 377 14.10 -5.60 6.42
CA PRO A 377 13.73 -6.78 5.64
C PRO A 377 14.90 -7.42 4.88
N ILE A 378 16.14 -6.92 5.03
CA ILE A 378 17.30 -7.51 4.36
C ILE A 378 17.56 -8.91 4.87
N ALA A 379 17.57 -9.89 3.94
CA ALA A 379 17.72 -11.30 4.25
C ALA A 379 19.15 -11.84 4.07
N PHE A 380 19.98 -11.18 3.24
CA PHE A 380 21.25 -11.73 2.79
C PHE A 380 22.43 -10.90 3.27
N GLN A 381 23.51 -11.59 3.62
CA GLN A 381 24.80 -11.00 3.99
C GLN A 381 25.86 -11.39 2.98
N GLY A 382 27.00 -10.66 2.97
CA GLY A 382 28.09 -10.88 2.04
C GLY A 382 27.97 -10.03 0.78
N LYS A 383 28.76 -10.38 -0.24
CA LYS A 383 28.87 -9.65 -1.50
C LYS A 383 28.77 -10.58 -2.70
N GLN A 384 28.38 -10.04 -3.85
CA GLN A 384 28.30 -10.76 -5.13
C GLN A 384 28.67 -9.84 -6.28
N SER A 385 29.56 -10.32 -7.15
CA SER A 385 29.83 -9.67 -8.43
C SER A 385 28.69 -9.92 -9.41
N VAL A 386 28.23 -8.87 -10.06
CA VAL A 386 27.17 -8.91 -11.07
C VAL A 386 27.56 -8.07 -12.28
N PHE A 387 27.07 -8.45 -13.43
CA PHE A 387 27.01 -7.57 -14.61
C PHE A 387 25.60 -6.97 -14.70
N VAL A 388 25.50 -5.64 -14.60
CA VAL A 388 24.24 -4.89 -14.66
C VAL A 388 24.13 -4.22 -16.01
N LYS A 389 23.03 -4.49 -16.74
CA LYS A 389 22.78 -3.90 -18.05
C LYS A 389 22.35 -2.44 -17.92
N GLU A 390 21.25 -2.21 -17.25
CA GLU A 390 20.72 -0.87 -16.96
C GLU A 390 19.79 -0.95 -15.75
N ALA A 391 20.03 -0.10 -14.76
CA ALA A 391 19.16 0.03 -13.60
C ALA A 391 19.25 1.44 -13.00
N PRO A 392 18.17 1.93 -12.35
CA PRO A 392 18.23 3.15 -11.55
C PRO A 392 19.10 2.96 -10.31
N GLU A 393 19.32 4.04 -9.57
CA GLU A 393 19.91 3.98 -8.23
C GLU A 393 19.06 3.08 -7.31
N ILE A 394 19.72 2.23 -6.54
CA ILE A 394 19.10 1.40 -5.50
C ILE A 394 19.69 1.74 -4.14
N ARG A 395 18.88 1.65 -3.08
CA ARG A 395 19.33 1.77 -1.70
C ARG A 395 19.35 0.39 -1.02
N ILE A 396 20.43 0.09 -0.32
CA ILE A 396 20.56 -1.06 0.58
C ILE A 396 21.13 -0.54 1.89
N ARG A 397 20.35 -0.55 2.94
CA ARG A 397 20.62 0.13 4.20
C ARG A 397 20.90 1.63 3.96
N GLU A 398 21.99 2.13 4.54
CA GLU A 398 22.45 3.52 4.39
C GLU A 398 23.14 3.80 3.04
N GLN A 399 23.44 2.76 2.25
CA GLN A 399 24.25 2.90 1.04
C GLN A 399 23.41 2.94 -0.22
N LYS A 400 23.80 3.81 -1.14
CA LYS A 400 23.23 3.93 -2.48
C LYS A 400 24.21 3.42 -3.53
N PHE A 401 23.68 2.71 -4.52
CA PHE A 401 24.45 2.12 -5.60
C PHE A 401 23.78 2.45 -6.94
N GLY A 402 24.59 2.78 -7.95
CA GLY A 402 24.11 3.15 -9.27
C GLY A 402 23.94 4.68 -9.45
N PRO A 403 23.24 5.16 -10.49
CA PRO A 403 22.60 4.33 -11.53
C PRO A 403 23.60 3.52 -12.33
N PHE A 404 23.18 2.37 -12.87
CA PHE A 404 24.04 1.42 -13.56
C PHE A 404 23.82 1.46 -15.08
N ASN A 405 24.92 1.26 -15.85
CA ASN A 405 24.87 1.16 -17.30
C ASN A 405 25.98 0.27 -17.86
N ASN A 406 25.66 -0.99 -18.21
CA ASN A 406 26.55 -1.96 -18.85
C ASN A 406 27.89 -2.14 -18.12
N GLU A 407 27.83 -2.40 -16.83
CA GLU A 407 29.03 -2.49 -15.99
C GLU A 407 29.07 -3.75 -15.12
N LYS A 408 30.30 -4.20 -14.81
CA LYS A 408 30.56 -5.25 -13.82
C LYS A 408 30.88 -4.57 -12.48
N ILE A 409 30.16 -4.97 -11.43
CA ILE A 409 30.31 -4.38 -10.09
C ILE A 409 30.12 -5.45 -9.01
N GLU A 410 30.82 -5.28 -7.90
CA GLU A 410 30.59 -6.04 -6.67
C GLU A 410 29.61 -5.26 -5.77
N LEU A 411 28.50 -5.89 -5.41
CA LEU A 411 27.43 -5.32 -4.58
C LEU A 411 27.22 -6.15 -3.31
N PRO A 412 26.63 -5.56 -2.24
CA PRO A 412 26.04 -6.36 -1.17
C PRO A 412 25.09 -7.41 -1.79
N LEU A 413 25.11 -8.63 -1.25
CA LEU A 413 24.35 -9.75 -1.83
C LEU A 413 22.86 -9.43 -1.99
N SER A 414 22.25 -8.68 -1.03
CA SER A 414 20.87 -8.23 -1.15
C SER A 414 20.62 -7.30 -2.35
N GLY A 415 21.57 -6.41 -2.66
CA GLY A 415 21.53 -5.55 -3.86
C GLY A 415 21.67 -6.35 -5.15
N ALA A 416 22.60 -7.31 -5.17
CA ALA A 416 22.78 -8.22 -6.31
C ALA A 416 21.50 -9.06 -6.55
N VAL A 417 20.93 -9.64 -5.50
CA VAL A 417 19.66 -10.39 -5.56
C VAL A 417 18.52 -9.51 -6.10
N LEU A 418 18.39 -8.29 -5.62
CA LEU A 418 17.38 -7.33 -6.12
C LEU A 418 17.50 -7.11 -7.64
N LEU A 419 18.70 -6.78 -8.13
CA LEU A 419 18.93 -6.50 -9.55
C LEU A 419 18.73 -7.76 -10.43
N ILE A 420 19.14 -8.92 -9.93
CA ILE A 420 18.96 -10.22 -10.63
C ILE A 420 17.48 -10.58 -10.66
N ALA A 421 16.74 -10.40 -9.57
CA ALA A 421 15.29 -10.64 -9.49
C ALA A 421 14.47 -9.71 -10.40
N LYS A 422 14.92 -8.44 -10.54
CA LYS A 422 14.36 -7.48 -11.52
C LYS A 422 14.74 -7.82 -12.97
N GLY A 423 15.62 -8.78 -13.20
CA GLY A 423 16.03 -9.23 -14.53
C GLY A 423 16.92 -8.26 -15.28
N VAL A 424 17.60 -7.35 -14.58
CA VAL A 424 18.52 -6.37 -15.14
C VAL A 424 20.01 -6.68 -14.91
N ALA A 425 20.30 -7.68 -14.09
CA ALA A 425 21.64 -8.16 -13.81
C ALA A 425 21.76 -9.67 -13.97
N VAL A 426 22.98 -10.14 -14.20
CA VAL A 426 23.36 -11.56 -14.16
C VAL A 426 24.53 -11.74 -13.18
N PRO A 427 24.58 -12.87 -12.42
CA PRO A 427 25.70 -13.13 -11.56
C PRO A 427 26.98 -13.38 -12.39
N VAL A 428 28.12 -12.91 -11.89
CA VAL A 428 29.43 -13.10 -12.51
C VAL A 428 30.35 -13.72 -11.45
N ASN A 429 31.13 -14.71 -11.86
CA ASN A 429 32.17 -15.31 -11.02
C ASN A 429 33.36 -14.38 -10.81
#